data_0362507de12cf009650f91b6ff33019a
#
_entry.id   0362507de12cf009650f91b6ff33019a
#
_cell.length_a   1.000
_cell.length_b   1.000
_cell.length_c   1.000
_cell.angle_alpha   90.00
_cell.angle_beta   90.00
_cell.angle_gamma   90.00
#
_symmetry.space_group_name_H-M   'P 1'
#
loop_
_entity.id
_entity.type
_entity.pdbx_description
1 polymer ?
#
loop_
_entity_poly.entity_id
_entity_poly.type
_entity_poly.pdbx_seq_one_letter_code
_entity_poly.pdbx_strand_id
1 'polypeptide(L)'
;MRAKGTVLVLSPWNFPCAIPCGGVVAALASGNTCILKPATVAAPVAWLFAKAFWDAGVPKEALQVVITDREATPLLTSSPAVNHIILTGGTETAQTIARHNPRKPLSAETGGKNVMILSAKGDRDHAIMNACRSAFGNAGQKCSACSILLVERSVYETDEFMEKLKDCASSLKVGGVWNAGNIVGPMITNANEKLQRAFQLEPGEKWLIAPEFVDEKKYILKPTVKIGVKPGSFTFRTELFGPLLAVTPFDTLEEAIQLVNSLDYGLTSGLQSLDEQEQKYWKAHIMAGNLYINRGITGAIVNRQPFGGMKLSAFGPGLKAGGPNYCLQFMEVTDKTGTTTDYKKSYAEWYEKEFRHARNIQPNIRGEQNVFRYLPLKDGMALRLFGDETAEQVEMVMLAAKTVGTPLTISADSDHPLLSTLPAVKKESLEEFCKHLKDFERIRTISSHVPDTLFVAAAQADMFIAQAAPVHNGRIELTHYIKEQSISNEYHRYGSQIEVPEIE
;
A
#
# COMPACT_ATOMS: atom_id res chain seq x y z
N MET A 1 -16.12 4.94 -20.65
CA MET A 1 -15.89 4.07 -19.49
C MET A 1 -17.03 3.08 -19.38
N ARG A 2 -16.73 1.81 -19.12
CA ARG A 2 -17.70 0.73 -18.84
C ARG A 2 -17.19 -0.15 -17.71
N ALA A 3 -18.08 -0.84 -17.01
CA ALA A 3 -17.73 -1.82 -16.01
C ALA A 3 -16.95 -3.00 -16.62
N LYS A 4 -16.04 -3.60 -15.87
CA LYS A 4 -15.31 -4.80 -16.30
C LYS A 4 -16.16 -6.08 -16.26
N GLY A 5 -17.19 -6.11 -15.40
CA GLY A 5 -18.09 -7.26 -15.22
C GLY A 5 -18.22 -7.68 -13.75
N THR A 6 -17.69 -8.83 -13.38
CA THR A 6 -17.74 -9.33 -11.99
C THR A 6 -16.42 -9.10 -11.27
N VAL A 7 -16.48 -8.47 -10.12
CA VAL A 7 -15.34 -8.23 -9.23
C VAL A 7 -15.40 -9.17 -8.03
N LEU A 8 -14.36 -9.95 -7.82
CA LEU A 8 -14.20 -10.80 -6.64
C LEU A 8 -13.44 -10.04 -5.55
N VAL A 9 -14.08 -9.82 -4.40
CA VAL A 9 -13.49 -9.16 -3.23
C VAL A 9 -13.08 -10.23 -2.21
N LEU A 10 -11.77 -10.40 -2.04
CA LEU A 10 -11.17 -11.28 -1.02
C LEU A 10 -10.75 -10.41 0.17
N SER A 11 -11.45 -10.55 1.30
CA SER A 11 -11.26 -9.65 2.44
C SER A 11 -10.69 -10.36 3.66
N PRO A 12 -9.86 -9.64 4.47
CA PRO A 12 -9.22 -10.19 5.65
C PRO A 12 -10.17 -10.18 6.86
N TRP A 13 -9.66 -10.68 7.96
CA TRP A 13 -10.38 -10.78 9.24
C TRP A 13 -10.10 -9.62 10.20
N ASN A 14 -9.00 -8.89 10.04
CA ASN A 14 -8.57 -7.88 11.02
C ASN A 14 -9.36 -6.56 10.97
N PHE A 15 -10.01 -6.26 9.84
CA PHE A 15 -11.00 -5.20 9.67
C PHE A 15 -12.20 -5.73 8.88
N PRO A 16 -13.00 -6.59 9.47
CA PRO A 16 -13.96 -7.45 8.75
C PRO A 16 -15.16 -6.70 8.15
N CYS A 17 -15.37 -5.43 8.51
CA CYS A 17 -16.41 -4.58 7.95
C CYS A 17 -15.82 -3.50 7.03
N ALA A 18 -14.85 -2.72 7.51
CA ALA A 18 -14.34 -1.56 6.79
C ALA A 18 -13.62 -1.90 5.48
N ILE A 19 -12.77 -2.92 5.48
CA ILE A 19 -12.01 -3.31 4.30
C ILE A 19 -12.93 -3.88 3.20
N PRO A 20 -13.78 -4.89 3.46
CA PRO A 20 -14.70 -5.37 2.43
C PRO A 20 -15.66 -4.28 1.94
N CYS A 21 -16.08 -3.36 2.82
CA CYS A 21 -16.92 -2.21 2.43
C CYS A 21 -16.26 -1.40 1.31
N GLY A 22 -14.99 -1.05 1.45
CA GLY A 22 -14.26 -0.30 0.42
C GLY A 22 -14.25 -1.00 -0.94
N GLY A 23 -13.94 -2.30 -0.96
CA GLY A 23 -13.91 -3.10 -2.20
C GLY A 23 -15.29 -3.28 -2.83
N VAL A 24 -16.29 -3.64 -2.02
CA VAL A 24 -17.68 -3.85 -2.49
C VAL A 24 -18.27 -2.56 -3.05
N VAL A 25 -18.16 -1.45 -2.30
CA VAL A 25 -18.70 -0.15 -2.76
C VAL A 25 -18.01 0.32 -4.03
N ALA A 26 -16.69 0.17 -4.14
CA ALA A 26 -15.96 0.56 -5.35
C ALA A 26 -16.37 -0.28 -6.57
N ALA A 27 -16.55 -1.59 -6.40
CA ALA A 27 -17.03 -2.47 -7.46
C ALA A 27 -18.44 -2.08 -7.93
N LEU A 28 -19.39 -1.93 -7.02
CA LEU A 28 -20.78 -1.57 -7.34
C LEU A 28 -20.88 -0.16 -7.94
N ALA A 29 -20.17 0.84 -7.36
CA ALA A 29 -20.16 2.22 -7.86
C ALA A 29 -19.55 2.34 -9.27
N SER A 30 -18.68 1.41 -9.65
CA SER A 30 -18.12 1.31 -11.00
C SER A 30 -18.99 0.51 -11.98
N GLY A 31 -20.20 0.11 -11.56
CA GLY A 31 -21.18 -0.62 -12.38
C GLY A 31 -20.93 -2.12 -12.49
N ASN A 32 -20.01 -2.69 -11.68
CA ASN A 32 -19.73 -4.12 -11.67
C ASN A 32 -20.68 -4.86 -10.73
N THR A 33 -20.84 -6.17 -10.96
CA THR A 33 -21.32 -7.08 -9.93
C THR A 33 -20.18 -7.46 -8.98
N CYS A 34 -20.51 -7.86 -7.77
CA CYS A 34 -19.52 -8.15 -6.74
C CYS A 34 -19.77 -9.51 -6.08
N ILE A 35 -18.72 -10.31 -5.98
CA ILE A 35 -18.67 -11.52 -5.15
C ILE A 35 -17.77 -11.23 -3.96
N LEU A 36 -18.33 -11.22 -2.75
CA LEU A 36 -17.57 -11.05 -1.51
C LEU A 36 -17.23 -12.43 -0.94
N LYS A 37 -15.94 -12.74 -0.84
CA LYS A 37 -15.42 -13.87 -0.09
C LYS A 37 -14.61 -13.38 1.11
N PRO A 38 -15.18 -13.39 2.31
CA PRO A 38 -14.47 -13.03 3.53
C PRO A 38 -13.49 -14.12 3.96
N ALA A 39 -12.56 -13.77 4.86
CA ALA A 39 -11.88 -14.76 5.67
C ALA A 39 -12.93 -15.56 6.49
N THR A 40 -12.73 -16.86 6.61
CA THR A 40 -13.74 -17.76 7.25
C THR A 40 -14.11 -17.31 8.66
N VAL A 41 -13.14 -16.87 9.45
CA VAL A 41 -13.36 -16.36 10.82
C VAL A 41 -14.13 -15.04 10.87
N ALA A 42 -14.25 -14.32 9.76
CA ALA A 42 -15.00 -13.07 9.63
C ALA A 42 -16.35 -13.25 8.91
N ALA A 43 -16.74 -14.46 8.56
CA ALA A 43 -17.96 -14.76 7.80
C ALA A 43 -19.24 -14.17 8.42
N PRO A 44 -19.47 -14.22 9.74
CA PRO A 44 -20.68 -13.63 10.35
C PRO A 44 -20.78 -12.11 10.13
N VAL A 45 -19.65 -11.40 10.25
CA VAL A 45 -19.60 -9.94 10.02
C VAL A 45 -19.88 -9.61 8.56
N ALA A 46 -19.26 -10.36 7.64
CA ALA A 46 -19.44 -10.16 6.20
C ALA A 46 -20.90 -10.45 5.76
N TRP A 47 -21.54 -11.45 6.37
CA TRP A 47 -22.94 -11.74 6.10
C TRP A 47 -23.86 -10.61 6.56
N LEU A 48 -23.69 -10.11 7.79
CA LEU A 48 -24.46 -8.97 8.29
C LEU A 48 -24.23 -7.71 7.49
N PHE A 49 -23.00 -7.48 7.07
CA PHE A 49 -22.64 -6.40 6.17
C PHE A 49 -23.38 -6.49 4.83
N ALA A 50 -23.33 -7.65 4.15
CA ALA A 50 -24.03 -7.85 2.89
C ALA A 50 -25.56 -7.74 3.05
N LYS A 51 -26.10 -8.27 4.17
CA LYS A 51 -27.51 -8.14 4.50
C LYS A 51 -27.95 -6.67 4.57
N ALA A 52 -27.14 -5.80 5.16
CA ALA A 52 -27.45 -4.37 5.22
C ALA A 52 -27.56 -3.75 3.81
N PHE A 53 -26.72 -4.18 2.84
CA PHE A 53 -26.85 -3.75 1.44
C PHE A 53 -28.12 -4.25 0.78
N TRP A 54 -28.49 -5.51 0.99
CA TRP A 54 -29.72 -6.08 0.43
C TRP A 54 -30.97 -5.44 1.03
N ASP A 55 -30.96 -5.19 2.34
CA ASP A 55 -32.06 -4.51 3.03
C ASP A 55 -32.21 -3.04 2.54
N ALA A 56 -31.11 -2.41 2.12
CA ALA A 56 -31.09 -1.08 1.50
C ALA A 56 -31.46 -1.09 0.01
N GLY A 57 -31.79 -2.24 -0.60
CA GLY A 57 -32.28 -2.36 -1.97
C GLY A 57 -31.22 -2.75 -3.00
N VAL A 58 -30.00 -3.10 -2.61
CA VAL A 58 -29.02 -3.66 -3.55
C VAL A 58 -29.46 -5.07 -3.95
N PRO A 59 -29.63 -5.37 -5.26
CA PRO A 59 -30.03 -6.71 -5.69
C PRO A 59 -29.04 -7.78 -5.25
N LYS A 60 -29.52 -8.95 -4.86
CA LYS A 60 -28.66 -10.10 -4.45
C LYS A 60 -27.78 -10.58 -5.60
N GLU A 61 -28.24 -10.40 -6.84
CA GLU A 61 -27.50 -10.71 -8.05
C GLU A 61 -26.31 -9.76 -8.25
N ALA A 62 -26.42 -8.52 -7.78
CA ALA A 62 -25.35 -7.54 -7.86
C ALA A 62 -24.30 -7.71 -6.76
N LEU A 63 -24.71 -8.18 -5.58
CA LEU A 63 -23.81 -8.47 -4.46
C LEU A 63 -24.09 -9.88 -3.93
N GLN A 64 -23.13 -10.78 -4.13
CA GLN A 64 -23.19 -12.16 -3.62
C GLN A 64 -22.13 -12.37 -2.55
N VAL A 65 -22.41 -13.23 -1.57
CA VAL A 65 -21.45 -13.64 -0.54
C VAL A 65 -21.18 -15.12 -0.68
N VAL A 66 -19.90 -15.47 -0.76
CA VAL A 66 -19.44 -16.84 -0.81
C VAL A 66 -18.62 -17.13 0.44
N ILE A 67 -19.15 -18.00 1.30
CA ILE A 67 -18.47 -18.46 2.51
C ILE A 67 -17.89 -19.84 2.19
N THR A 68 -16.58 -19.91 2.10
CA THR A 68 -15.87 -21.14 1.78
C THR A 68 -14.50 -21.16 2.46
N ASP A 69 -13.88 -22.31 2.52
CA ASP A 69 -12.52 -22.50 3.01
C ASP A 69 -11.46 -21.91 2.09
N ARG A 70 -10.21 -22.09 2.49
CA ARG A 70 -9.07 -21.62 1.72
C ARG A 70 -8.85 -22.46 0.44
N GLU A 71 -9.23 -23.74 0.47
CA GLU A 71 -8.99 -24.69 -0.62
C GLU A 71 -9.83 -24.37 -1.86
N ALA A 72 -11.06 -23.85 -1.67
CA ALA A 72 -11.92 -23.44 -2.77
C ALA A 72 -11.57 -22.06 -3.36
N THR A 73 -10.65 -21.29 -2.75
CA THR A 73 -10.27 -19.97 -3.26
C THR A 73 -9.70 -20.01 -4.68
N PRO A 74 -8.84 -20.98 -5.07
CA PRO A 74 -8.34 -21.11 -6.45
C PRO A 74 -9.46 -21.26 -7.49
N LEU A 75 -10.53 -21.98 -7.17
CA LEU A 75 -11.68 -22.12 -8.08
C LEU A 75 -12.35 -20.79 -8.38
N LEU A 76 -12.50 -19.93 -7.37
CA LEU A 76 -13.07 -18.59 -7.54
C LEU A 76 -12.11 -17.68 -8.33
N THR A 77 -10.83 -17.65 -7.98
CA THR A 77 -9.86 -16.76 -8.60
C THR A 77 -9.58 -17.11 -10.05
N SER A 78 -9.67 -18.40 -10.42
CA SER A 78 -9.48 -18.87 -11.79
C SER A 78 -10.76 -18.88 -12.64
N SER A 79 -11.92 -18.65 -12.02
CA SER A 79 -13.20 -18.66 -12.73
C SER A 79 -13.24 -17.62 -13.88
N PRO A 80 -13.63 -18.02 -15.11
CA PRO A 80 -13.77 -17.07 -16.22
C PRO A 80 -14.87 -16.03 -15.98
N ALA A 81 -15.81 -16.28 -15.08
CA ALA A 81 -16.84 -15.33 -14.67
C ALA A 81 -16.29 -14.15 -13.84
N VAL A 82 -15.11 -14.29 -13.23
CA VAL A 82 -14.45 -13.23 -12.47
C VAL A 82 -13.55 -12.42 -13.40
N ASN A 83 -13.83 -11.12 -13.53
CA ASN A 83 -13.10 -10.23 -14.44
C ASN A 83 -12.00 -9.41 -13.71
N HIS A 84 -12.11 -9.22 -12.39
CA HIS A 84 -11.13 -8.51 -11.59
C HIS A 84 -11.11 -9.04 -10.15
N ILE A 85 -9.95 -9.07 -9.53
CA ILE A 85 -9.80 -9.49 -8.13
C ILE A 85 -9.32 -8.31 -7.30
N ILE A 86 -10.04 -8.01 -6.22
CA ILE A 86 -9.58 -7.15 -5.13
C ILE A 86 -9.16 -8.06 -3.98
N LEU A 87 -7.93 -7.95 -3.53
CA LEU A 87 -7.42 -8.69 -2.37
C LEU A 87 -6.92 -7.71 -1.31
N THR A 88 -7.32 -7.92 -0.08
CA THR A 88 -6.56 -7.43 1.07
C THR A 88 -6.16 -8.63 1.92
N GLY A 89 -4.85 -8.85 2.09
CA GLY A 89 -4.35 -10.05 2.76
C GLY A 89 -2.84 -10.18 2.77
N GLY A 90 -2.34 -11.40 2.97
CA GLY A 90 -0.89 -11.66 2.97
C GLY A 90 -0.26 -11.55 1.58
N THR A 91 0.99 -11.08 1.53
CA THR A 91 1.79 -10.95 0.30
C THR A 91 1.90 -12.28 -0.44
N GLU A 92 2.15 -13.37 0.26
CA GLU A 92 2.21 -14.72 -0.32
C GLU A 92 0.91 -15.14 -1.02
N THR A 93 -0.24 -14.68 -0.50
CA THR A 93 -1.55 -14.93 -1.13
C THR A 93 -1.68 -14.15 -2.44
N ALA A 94 -1.28 -12.87 -2.47
CA ALA A 94 -1.29 -12.07 -3.69
C ALA A 94 -0.38 -12.68 -4.77
N GLN A 95 0.83 -13.07 -4.41
CA GLN A 95 1.80 -13.75 -5.28
C GLN A 95 1.23 -15.07 -5.83
N THR A 96 0.61 -15.88 -4.98
CA THR A 96 -0.01 -17.13 -5.39
C THR A 96 -1.13 -16.90 -6.41
N ILE A 97 -2.02 -15.94 -6.15
CA ILE A 97 -3.11 -15.59 -7.08
C ILE A 97 -2.55 -15.09 -8.40
N ALA A 98 -1.56 -14.19 -8.38
CA ALA A 98 -0.94 -13.64 -9.60
C ALA A 98 -0.28 -14.73 -10.45
N ARG A 99 0.47 -15.65 -9.82
CA ARG A 99 1.17 -16.74 -10.53
C ARG A 99 0.23 -17.77 -11.12
N HIS A 100 -0.89 -18.09 -10.43
CA HIS A 100 -1.88 -19.02 -10.96
C HIS A 100 -2.80 -18.38 -12.03
N ASN A 101 -2.96 -17.05 -12.01
CA ASN A 101 -3.85 -16.33 -12.90
C ASN A 101 -3.14 -15.09 -13.49
N PRO A 102 -2.04 -15.26 -14.25
CA PRO A 102 -1.14 -14.15 -14.61
C PRO A 102 -1.81 -13.06 -15.49
N ARG A 103 -2.86 -13.41 -16.23
CA ARG A 103 -3.64 -12.46 -17.04
C ARG A 103 -4.77 -11.79 -16.27
N LYS A 104 -5.16 -12.32 -15.11
CA LYS A 104 -6.32 -11.80 -14.39
C LYS A 104 -5.94 -10.52 -13.65
N PRO A 105 -6.63 -9.40 -13.90
CA PRO A 105 -6.38 -8.16 -13.19
C PRO A 105 -6.51 -8.35 -11.66
N LEU A 106 -5.44 -8.02 -10.94
CA LEU A 106 -5.36 -8.09 -9.49
C LEU A 106 -5.03 -6.71 -8.93
N SER A 107 -5.85 -6.24 -8.01
CA SER A 107 -5.58 -5.07 -7.17
C SER A 107 -5.48 -5.56 -5.74
N ALA A 108 -4.27 -5.59 -5.20
CA ALA A 108 -4.05 -6.12 -3.86
C ALA A 108 -3.35 -5.12 -2.96
N GLU A 109 -3.86 -5.00 -1.74
CA GLU A 109 -3.20 -4.39 -0.60
C GLU A 109 -2.73 -5.51 0.32
N THR A 110 -1.43 -5.55 0.59
CA THR A 110 -0.79 -6.65 1.29
C THR A 110 -0.13 -6.21 2.59
N GLY A 111 0.85 -6.97 3.06
CA GLY A 111 1.54 -6.74 4.32
C GLY A 111 2.34 -5.45 4.39
N GLY A 112 2.88 -5.19 5.57
CA GLY A 112 3.73 -4.04 5.86
C GLY A 112 4.78 -4.35 6.91
N LYS A 113 5.95 -3.75 6.76
CA LYS A 113 6.99 -3.69 7.80
C LYS A 113 7.22 -2.22 8.16
N ASN A 114 6.22 -1.67 8.87
CA ASN A 114 6.10 -0.23 9.03
C ASN A 114 7.04 0.30 10.10
N VAL A 115 7.61 1.46 9.82
CA VAL A 115 8.64 2.09 10.63
C VAL A 115 8.21 3.48 11.09
N MET A 116 8.39 3.75 12.36
CA MET A 116 8.35 5.11 12.91
C MET A 116 9.79 5.54 13.24
N ILE A 117 10.16 6.74 12.80
CA ILE A 117 11.46 7.35 13.05
C ILE A 117 11.27 8.41 14.14
N LEU A 118 12.05 8.36 15.19
CA LEU A 118 12.13 9.39 16.24
C LEU A 118 13.47 10.10 16.13
N SER A 119 13.45 11.35 15.70
CA SER A 119 14.58 12.27 15.71
C SER A 119 14.77 12.87 17.10
N ALA A 120 15.98 13.29 17.45
CA ALA A 120 16.28 14.05 18.66
C ALA A 120 15.49 15.38 18.77
N LYS A 121 15.05 15.91 17.62
CA LYS A 121 14.20 17.11 17.53
C LYS A 121 12.70 16.80 17.67
N GLY A 122 12.33 15.54 17.93
CA GLY A 122 10.95 15.14 18.17
C GLY A 122 10.49 15.36 19.60
N ASP A 123 9.17 15.46 19.80
CA ASP A 123 8.55 15.38 21.12
C ASP A 123 8.60 13.91 21.58
N ARG A 124 9.48 13.59 22.50
CA ARG A 124 9.79 12.22 22.94
C ARG A 124 8.60 11.52 23.56
N ASP A 125 7.88 12.20 24.46
CA ASP A 125 6.75 11.60 25.18
C ASP A 125 5.59 11.33 24.23
N HIS A 126 5.30 12.26 23.33
CA HIS A 126 4.30 12.10 22.30
C HIS A 126 4.68 11.00 21.29
N ALA A 127 5.95 10.92 20.91
CA ALA A 127 6.48 9.89 20.02
C ALA A 127 6.35 8.49 20.62
N ILE A 128 6.70 8.32 21.91
CA ILE A 128 6.54 7.05 22.64
C ILE A 128 5.07 6.63 22.67
N MET A 129 4.16 7.54 23.00
CA MET A 129 2.72 7.27 22.99
C MET A 129 2.23 6.85 21.59
N ASN A 130 2.64 7.56 20.55
CA ASN A 130 2.30 7.25 19.17
C ASN A 130 2.84 5.87 18.72
N ALA A 131 4.08 5.56 19.09
CA ALA A 131 4.71 4.27 18.81
C ALA A 131 3.95 3.12 19.50
N CYS A 132 3.67 3.23 20.79
CA CYS A 132 2.95 2.22 21.57
C CYS A 132 1.53 1.99 21.03
N ARG A 133 0.77 3.04 20.76
CA ARG A 133 -0.57 2.94 20.18
C ARG A 133 -0.55 2.30 18.79
N SER A 134 0.46 2.65 17.97
CA SER A 134 0.61 2.11 16.62
C SER A 134 1.08 0.67 16.61
N ALA A 135 1.92 0.25 17.57
CA ALA A 135 2.45 -1.10 17.65
C ALA A 135 1.45 -2.09 18.26
N PHE A 136 0.73 -1.70 19.30
CA PHE A 136 0.00 -2.63 20.14
C PHE A 136 -1.52 -2.58 19.98
N GLY A 137 -2.07 -1.52 19.39
CA GLY A 137 -3.50 -1.44 19.10
C GLY A 137 -3.96 -2.59 18.19
N ASN A 138 -5.10 -3.22 18.52
CA ASN A 138 -5.58 -4.43 17.85
C ASN A 138 -4.58 -5.62 17.92
N ALA A 139 -3.89 -5.76 19.05
CA ALA A 139 -2.84 -6.75 19.26
C ALA A 139 -1.73 -6.75 18.18
N GLY A 140 -1.41 -5.57 17.60
CA GLY A 140 -0.46 -5.45 16.50
C GLY A 140 -0.92 -6.07 15.18
N GLN A 141 -2.18 -6.52 15.08
CA GLN A 141 -2.73 -7.21 13.91
C GLN A 141 -3.35 -6.23 12.91
N LYS A 142 -2.59 -5.20 12.56
CA LYS A 142 -2.90 -4.24 11.50
C LYS A 142 -1.79 -4.27 10.45
N CYS A 143 -2.15 -4.21 9.18
CA CYS A 143 -1.17 -4.06 8.10
C CYS A 143 -0.29 -2.81 8.28
N SER A 144 -0.82 -1.76 8.93
CA SER A 144 -0.13 -0.50 9.25
C SER A 144 0.49 -0.46 10.66
N ALA A 145 0.48 -1.55 11.45
CA ALA A 145 1.05 -1.52 12.80
C ALA A 145 2.53 -1.14 12.78
N CYS A 146 2.94 -0.30 13.75
CA CYS A 146 4.35 0.04 13.93
C CYS A 146 5.13 -1.21 14.37
N SER A 147 5.99 -1.70 13.50
CA SER A 147 6.78 -2.90 13.72
C SER A 147 8.20 -2.59 14.15
N ILE A 148 8.71 -1.42 13.73
CA ILE A 148 10.04 -0.92 14.06
C ILE A 148 9.93 0.53 14.51
N LEU A 149 10.57 0.86 15.62
CA LEU A 149 10.85 2.22 16.05
C LEU A 149 12.35 2.46 15.85
N LEU A 150 12.71 3.28 14.87
CA LEU A 150 14.05 3.80 14.69
C LEU A 150 14.21 5.03 15.60
N VAL A 151 15.24 5.05 16.42
CA VAL A 151 15.48 6.11 17.41
C VAL A 151 16.87 6.69 17.21
N GLU A 152 16.97 8.00 17.08
CA GLU A 152 18.28 8.65 17.00
C GLU A 152 19.15 8.30 18.20
N ARG A 153 20.41 7.97 17.97
CA ARG A 153 21.32 7.39 18.98
C ARG A 153 21.38 8.22 20.26
N SER A 154 21.42 9.54 20.12
CA SER A 154 21.43 10.48 21.26
C SER A 154 20.23 10.35 22.19
N VAL A 155 19.08 9.88 21.66
CA VAL A 155 17.88 9.58 22.43
C VAL A 155 17.87 8.14 22.90
N TYR A 156 18.23 7.21 22.01
CA TYR A 156 18.24 5.76 22.29
C TYR A 156 19.12 5.37 23.48
N GLU A 157 20.26 6.02 23.66
CA GLU A 157 21.24 5.72 24.73
C GLU A 157 20.88 6.33 26.06
N THR A 158 19.73 7.05 26.19
CA THR A 158 19.28 7.59 27.46
C THR A 158 18.41 6.58 28.22
N ASP A 159 18.72 6.38 29.51
CA ASP A 159 17.90 5.53 30.39
C ASP A 159 16.45 6.06 30.47
N GLU A 160 16.28 7.37 30.53
CA GLU A 160 14.97 8.02 30.55
C GLU A 160 14.05 7.58 29.37
N PHE A 161 14.59 7.50 28.17
CA PHE A 161 13.82 7.06 27.00
C PHE A 161 13.37 5.59 27.15
N MET A 162 14.30 4.71 27.57
CA MET A 162 13.99 3.30 27.74
C MET A 162 12.97 3.04 28.85
N GLU A 163 13.10 3.74 29.99
CA GLU A 163 12.13 3.68 31.09
C GLU A 163 10.76 4.15 30.64
N LYS A 164 10.65 5.33 30.00
CA LYS A 164 9.38 5.87 29.50
C LYS A 164 8.72 4.95 28.45
N LEU A 165 9.50 4.36 27.54
CA LEU A 165 8.98 3.42 26.55
C LEU A 165 8.43 2.16 27.24
N LYS A 166 9.16 1.63 28.22
CA LYS A 166 8.74 0.48 29.00
C LYS A 166 7.46 0.77 29.78
N ASP A 167 7.40 1.90 30.46
CA ASP A 167 6.24 2.30 31.26
C ASP A 167 5.00 2.54 30.39
N CYS A 168 5.15 3.24 29.26
CA CYS A 168 4.06 3.48 28.33
C CYS A 168 3.51 2.16 27.78
N ALA A 169 4.37 1.26 27.32
CA ALA A 169 3.94 -0.03 26.77
C ALA A 169 3.29 -0.93 27.85
N SER A 170 3.85 -0.95 29.06
CA SER A 170 3.33 -1.76 30.19
C SER A 170 2.03 -1.21 30.78
N SER A 171 1.75 0.08 30.63
CA SER A 171 0.52 0.73 31.12
C SER A 171 -0.70 0.39 30.26
N LEU A 172 -0.52 -0.15 29.06
CA LEU A 172 -1.63 -0.50 28.19
C LEU A 172 -2.43 -1.67 28.80
N LYS A 173 -3.71 -1.43 29.01
CA LYS A 173 -4.60 -2.45 29.58
C LYS A 173 -4.76 -3.61 28.58
N VAL A 174 -4.48 -4.82 29.05
CA VAL A 174 -4.49 -6.06 28.27
C VAL A 174 -5.59 -7.00 28.78
N GLY A 175 -6.37 -7.59 27.89
CA GLY A 175 -7.40 -8.55 28.31
C GLY A 175 -8.46 -8.85 27.26
N GLY A 176 -9.49 -9.55 27.67
CA GLY A 176 -10.58 -10.00 26.79
C GLY A 176 -11.44 -8.86 26.22
N VAL A 177 -12.14 -9.14 25.14
CA VAL A 177 -12.93 -8.17 24.34
C VAL A 177 -14.13 -7.57 25.07
N TRP A 178 -14.62 -8.21 26.13
CA TRP A 178 -15.80 -7.76 26.88
C TRP A 178 -15.51 -6.62 27.86
N ASN A 179 -14.25 -6.27 28.05
CA ASN A 179 -13.85 -5.08 28.81
C ASN A 179 -13.43 -3.98 27.85
N ALA A 180 -14.30 -3.00 27.67
CA ALA A 180 -14.08 -1.86 26.77
C ALA A 180 -12.84 -0.97 27.15
N GLY A 181 -12.34 -1.11 28.38
CA GLY A 181 -11.13 -0.42 28.82
C GLY A 181 -9.82 -1.05 28.33
N ASN A 182 -9.87 -2.29 27.79
CA ASN A 182 -8.68 -2.94 27.27
C ASN A 182 -8.27 -2.33 25.91
N ILE A 183 -6.98 -2.08 25.77
CA ILE A 183 -6.36 -1.54 24.55
C ILE A 183 -5.76 -2.67 23.70
N VAL A 184 -5.17 -3.66 24.37
CA VAL A 184 -4.57 -4.84 23.71
C VAL A 184 -5.49 -6.03 23.98
N GLY A 185 -6.18 -6.45 22.93
CA GLY A 185 -7.10 -7.59 22.97
C GLY A 185 -6.43 -8.90 22.55
N PRO A 186 -7.23 -9.97 22.39
CA PRO A 186 -6.73 -11.25 21.90
C PRO A 186 -6.31 -11.15 20.41
N MET A 187 -5.28 -11.89 20.06
CA MET A 187 -4.98 -12.20 18.66
C MET A 187 -6.05 -13.14 18.10
N ILE A 188 -6.19 -13.20 16.78
CA ILE A 188 -7.19 -14.05 16.12
C ILE A 188 -6.91 -15.56 16.31
N THR A 189 -5.63 -15.90 16.45
CA THR A 189 -5.11 -17.24 16.74
C THR A 189 -3.96 -17.12 17.72
N ASN A 190 -3.40 -18.24 18.14
CA ASN A 190 -2.10 -18.24 18.82
C ASN A 190 -1.04 -17.56 17.97
N ALA A 191 0.07 -17.16 18.59
CA ALA A 191 1.19 -16.57 17.89
C ALA A 191 1.60 -17.41 16.66
N ASN A 192 1.62 -16.80 15.49
CA ASN A 192 2.04 -17.45 14.26
C ASN A 192 3.54 -17.81 14.31
N GLU A 193 4.00 -18.67 13.41
CA GLU A 193 5.40 -19.14 13.38
C GLU A 193 6.41 -18.01 13.28
N LYS A 194 6.12 -16.95 12.51
CA LYS A 194 7.00 -15.78 12.37
C LYS A 194 7.15 -15.04 13.71
N LEU A 195 6.03 -14.85 14.43
CA LEU A 195 6.04 -14.21 15.74
C LEU A 195 6.73 -15.08 16.79
N GLN A 196 6.49 -16.39 16.79
CA GLN A 196 7.19 -17.34 17.69
C GLN A 196 8.70 -17.34 17.44
N ARG A 197 9.15 -17.34 16.18
CA ARG A 197 10.56 -17.22 15.85
C ARG A 197 11.18 -15.90 16.35
N ALA A 198 10.41 -14.80 16.27
CA ALA A 198 10.86 -13.50 16.77
C ALA A 198 10.98 -13.43 18.29
N PHE A 199 10.45 -14.41 19.05
CA PHE A 199 10.71 -14.52 20.49
C PHE A 199 12.12 -15.03 20.81
N GLN A 200 12.88 -15.50 19.84
CA GLN A 200 14.28 -15.81 20.02
C GLN A 200 15.12 -14.54 19.88
N LEU A 201 16.10 -14.34 20.78
CA LEU A 201 17.02 -13.22 20.70
C LEU A 201 18.20 -13.55 19.78
N GLU A 202 18.46 -12.69 18.80
CA GLU A 202 19.67 -12.73 17.99
C GLU A 202 20.83 -11.99 18.69
N PRO A 203 22.11 -12.19 18.29
CA PRO A 203 23.26 -11.57 18.96
C PRO A 203 23.17 -10.04 19.02
N GLY A 204 23.14 -9.50 20.21
CA GLY A 204 23.03 -8.08 20.52
C GLY A 204 21.62 -7.63 20.86
N GLU A 205 20.60 -8.43 20.60
CA GLU A 205 19.21 -8.15 20.99
C GLU A 205 18.98 -8.40 22.49
N LYS A 206 18.10 -7.63 23.08
CA LYS A 206 17.64 -7.76 24.47
C LYS A 206 16.15 -7.50 24.56
N TRP A 207 15.52 -8.06 25.59
CA TRP A 207 14.16 -7.71 25.93
C TRP A 207 14.14 -6.44 26.80
N LEU A 208 13.45 -5.40 26.37
CA LEU A 208 13.00 -4.34 27.24
C LEU A 208 11.72 -4.79 27.96
N ILE A 209 10.81 -5.48 27.23
CA ILE A 209 9.65 -6.17 27.76
C ILE A 209 9.60 -7.54 27.08
N ALA A 210 9.79 -8.60 27.88
CA ALA A 210 9.77 -9.98 27.37
C ALA A 210 8.34 -10.42 27.00
N PRO A 211 8.17 -11.38 26.08
CA PRO A 211 6.85 -11.91 25.73
C PRO A 211 6.20 -12.64 26.90
N GLU A 212 4.97 -12.28 27.22
CA GLU A 212 4.16 -12.89 28.27
C GLU A 212 2.71 -13.04 27.82
N PHE A 213 2.19 -14.27 27.87
CA PHE A 213 0.78 -14.53 27.63
C PHE A 213 -0.01 -14.47 28.94
N VAL A 214 -1.19 -13.83 28.92
CA VAL A 214 -2.04 -13.67 30.11
C VAL A 214 -3.18 -14.69 30.18
N ASP A 215 -3.34 -15.53 29.16
CA ASP A 215 -4.35 -16.57 29.09
C ASP A 215 -3.74 -17.95 28.81
N GLU A 216 -4.36 -19.00 29.32
CA GLU A 216 -3.91 -20.39 29.12
C GLU A 216 -3.92 -20.82 27.64
N LYS A 217 -4.82 -20.26 26.84
CA LYS A 217 -4.96 -20.55 25.42
C LYS A 217 -3.94 -19.80 24.56
N LYS A 218 -3.13 -18.92 25.15
CA LYS A 218 -2.09 -18.10 24.47
C LYS A 218 -2.61 -17.23 23.32
N TYR A 219 -3.82 -16.71 23.45
CA TYR A 219 -4.38 -15.73 22.53
C TYR A 219 -4.04 -14.28 22.90
N ILE A 220 -3.83 -14.00 24.20
CA ILE A 220 -3.60 -12.65 24.70
C ILE A 220 -2.14 -12.49 25.09
N LEU A 221 -1.37 -11.84 24.22
CA LEU A 221 0.04 -11.50 24.43
C LEU A 221 0.16 -10.05 24.90
N LYS A 222 0.89 -9.81 25.99
CA LYS A 222 1.23 -8.45 26.43
C LYS A 222 2.08 -7.72 25.40
N PRO A 223 2.07 -6.36 25.40
CA PRO A 223 3.04 -5.60 24.64
C PRO A 223 4.47 -6.11 24.85
N THR A 224 5.14 -6.44 23.77
CA THR A 224 6.48 -7.03 23.79
C THR A 224 7.43 -6.07 23.09
N VAL A 225 8.56 -5.73 23.72
CA VAL A 225 9.52 -4.77 23.16
C VAL A 225 10.93 -5.37 23.15
N LYS A 226 11.51 -5.42 21.96
CA LYS A 226 12.86 -5.92 21.69
C LYS A 226 13.77 -4.76 21.30
N ILE A 227 14.89 -4.57 22.00
CA ILE A 227 15.89 -3.52 21.73
C ILE A 227 17.19 -4.14 21.16
N GLY A 228 18.00 -3.28 20.51
CA GLY A 228 19.26 -3.72 19.88
C GLY A 228 19.02 -4.56 18.63
N VAL A 229 17.84 -4.47 18.03
CA VAL A 229 17.54 -5.18 16.78
C VAL A 229 18.36 -4.58 15.65
N LYS A 230 19.11 -5.43 14.96
CA LYS A 230 20.02 -4.99 13.90
C LYS A 230 19.30 -4.91 12.53
N PRO A 231 19.66 -3.93 11.70
CA PRO A 231 19.24 -3.93 10.30
C PRO A 231 19.59 -5.26 9.62
N GLY A 232 18.63 -5.81 8.85
CA GLY A 232 18.81 -7.09 8.16
C GLY A 232 18.50 -8.35 8.96
N SER A 233 18.34 -8.26 10.31
CA SER A 233 17.94 -9.39 11.16
C SER A 233 16.52 -9.89 10.82
N PHE A 234 16.18 -11.09 11.29
CA PHE A 234 14.84 -11.66 11.08
C PHE A 234 13.73 -10.72 11.60
N THR A 235 13.89 -10.23 12.84
CA THR A 235 12.91 -9.33 13.45
C THR A 235 12.79 -8.01 12.68
N PHE A 236 13.89 -7.49 12.11
CA PHE A 236 13.90 -6.26 11.33
C PHE A 236 13.17 -6.40 9.98
N ARG A 237 13.34 -7.52 9.26
CA ARG A 237 12.81 -7.69 7.90
C ARG A 237 11.43 -8.30 7.83
N THR A 238 11.04 -9.13 8.82
CA THR A 238 9.84 -9.96 8.72
C THR A 238 8.61 -9.26 9.33
N GLU A 239 7.49 -9.26 8.60
CA GLU A 239 6.19 -8.89 9.15
C GLU A 239 5.73 -9.94 10.14
N LEU A 240 5.56 -9.56 11.41
CA LEU A 240 5.23 -10.48 12.50
C LEU A 240 3.72 -10.60 12.76
N PHE A 241 2.97 -9.53 12.47
CA PHE A 241 1.53 -9.42 12.63
C PHE A 241 1.04 -9.78 14.04
N GLY A 242 1.70 -9.18 15.04
CA GLY A 242 1.44 -9.39 16.47
C GLY A 242 2.04 -8.25 17.32
N PRO A 243 1.80 -8.22 18.63
CA PRO A 243 2.15 -7.11 19.52
C PRO A 243 3.64 -7.13 19.92
N LEU A 244 4.54 -7.08 18.94
CA LEU A 244 5.98 -6.98 19.12
C LEU A 244 6.53 -5.75 18.39
N LEU A 245 7.18 -4.85 19.14
CA LEU A 245 7.87 -3.66 18.66
C LEU A 245 9.38 -3.89 18.72
N ALA A 246 10.07 -3.75 17.60
CA ALA A 246 11.52 -3.71 17.52
C ALA A 246 12.01 -2.26 17.66
N VAL A 247 13.09 -2.05 18.41
CA VAL A 247 13.72 -0.73 18.57
C VAL A 247 15.17 -0.81 18.12
N THR A 248 15.55 0.08 17.20
CA THR A 248 16.86 0.11 16.55
C THR A 248 17.39 1.54 16.57
N PRO A 249 18.64 1.78 16.99
CA PRO A 249 19.26 3.10 16.90
C PRO A 249 19.68 3.43 15.48
N PHE A 250 19.77 4.73 15.16
CA PHE A 250 20.37 5.27 13.95
C PHE A 250 21.19 6.53 14.28
N ASP A 251 22.12 6.91 13.40
CA ASP A 251 23.01 8.05 13.63
C ASP A 251 22.57 9.31 12.87
N THR A 252 22.04 9.17 11.65
CA THR A 252 21.57 10.30 10.85
C THR A 252 20.20 10.02 10.24
N LEU A 253 19.42 11.07 9.95
CA LEU A 253 18.11 10.92 9.31
C LEU A 253 18.23 10.24 7.93
N GLU A 254 19.31 10.49 7.21
CA GLU A 254 19.62 9.83 5.93
C GLU A 254 19.76 8.32 6.11
N GLU A 255 20.48 7.87 7.13
CA GLU A 255 20.60 6.45 7.47
C GLU A 255 19.23 5.85 7.78
N ALA A 256 18.44 6.51 8.64
CA ALA A 256 17.10 6.04 8.98
C ALA A 256 16.22 5.88 7.73
N ILE A 257 16.23 6.84 6.81
CA ILE A 257 15.52 6.78 5.53
C ILE A 257 16.02 5.61 4.68
N GLN A 258 17.33 5.40 4.58
CA GLN A 258 17.92 4.30 3.83
C GLN A 258 17.50 2.94 4.42
N LEU A 259 17.49 2.80 5.75
CA LEU A 259 17.03 1.60 6.45
C LEU A 259 15.56 1.29 6.12
N VAL A 260 14.67 2.30 6.17
CA VAL A 260 13.26 2.13 5.80
C VAL A 260 13.13 1.76 4.33
N ASN A 261 13.86 2.44 3.46
CA ASN A 261 13.80 2.21 2.01
C ASN A 261 14.41 0.86 1.61
N SER A 262 15.26 0.26 2.43
CA SER A 262 15.83 -1.09 2.19
C SER A 262 14.85 -2.23 2.47
N LEU A 263 13.73 -1.97 3.13
CA LEU A 263 12.70 -2.97 3.39
C LEU A 263 11.91 -3.28 2.11
N ASP A 264 11.45 -4.53 2.01
CA ASP A 264 10.66 -4.99 0.86
C ASP A 264 9.25 -4.38 0.81
N TYR A 265 8.77 -3.86 1.94
CA TYR A 265 7.46 -3.24 2.11
C TYR A 265 7.54 -1.71 2.12
N GLY A 266 6.43 -1.07 1.74
CA GLY A 266 6.29 0.38 1.76
C GLY A 266 4.85 0.80 1.99
N LEU A 267 4.19 0.29 3.06
CA LEU A 267 2.80 0.63 3.34
C LEU A 267 2.71 1.95 4.10
N THR A 268 3.21 1.98 5.34
CA THR A 268 3.20 3.21 6.15
C THR A 268 4.59 3.52 6.69
N SER A 269 4.89 4.81 6.85
CA SER A 269 6.07 5.30 7.58
C SER A 269 5.71 6.54 8.37
N GLY A 270 6.35 6.73 9.52
CA GLY A 270 6.16 7.90 10.38
C GLY A 270 7.47 8.61 10.71
N LEU A 271 7.40 9.93 10.86
CA LEU A 271 8.46 10.75 11.39
C LEU A 271 7.94 11.53 12.61
N GLN A 272 8.66 11.43 13.71
CA GLN A 272 8.46 12.22 14.92
C GLN A 272 9.59 13.24 14.97
N SER A 273 9.35 14.44 14.49
CA SER A 273 10.28 15.57 14.46
C SER A 273 9.50 16.88 14.41
N LEU A 274 9.93 17.88 15.15
CA LEU A 274 9.39 19.25 15.09
C LEU A 274 10.18 20.14 14.13
N ASP A 275 11.26 19.65 13.55
CA ASP A 275 12.08 20.38 12.59
C ASP A 275 11.50 20.24 11.18
N GLU A 276 11.11 21.37 10.59
CA GLU A 276 10.50 21.41 9.27
C GLU A 276 11.46 20.96 8.15
N GLN A 277 12.77 21.20 8.31
CA GLN A 277 13.75 20.76 7.33
C GLN A 277 13.89 19.23 7.31
N GLU A 278 13.90 18.59 8.49
CA GLU A 278 13.85 17.14 8.60
C GLU A 278 12.56 16.58 7.98
N GLN A 279 11.42 17.19 8.28
CA GLN A 279 10.13 16.77 7.71
C GLN A 279 10.12 16.90 6.19
N LYS A 280 10.64 17.99 5.64
CA LYS A 280 10.76 18.23 4.19
C LYS A 280 11.69 17.21 3.54
N TYR A 281 12.87 17.01 4.11
CA TYR A 281 13.84 16.05 3.62
C TYR A 281 13.29 14.62 3.62
N TRP A 282 12.67 14.22 4.73
CA TRP A 282 12.05 12.91 4.85
C TRP A 282 10.91 12.69 3.85
N LYS A 283 9.99 13.65 3.70
CA LYS A 283 8.91 13.58 2.71
C LYS A 283 9.42 13.39 1.28
N ALA A 284 10.57 13.97 0.95
CA ALA A 284 11.15 13.89 -0.39
C ALA A 284 11.81 12.52 -0.69
N HIS A 285 12.27 11.79 0.33
CA HIS A 285 13.13 10.63 0.14
C HIS A 285 12.52 9.29 0.58
N ILE A 286 11.48 9.31 1.43
CA ILE A 286 10.89 8.08 1.98
C ILE A 286 10.01 7.35 0.96
N MET A 287 10.16 6.03 0.87
CA MET A 287 9.41 5.17 -0.06
C MET A 287 8.30 4.40 0.67
N ALA A 288 7.21 5.07 1.00
CA ALA A 288 6.02 4.46 1.56
C ALA A 288 4.75 5.15 1.01
N GLY A 289 3.66 4.42 0.95
CA GLY A 289 2.40 4.92 0.40
C GLY A 289 1.71 5.91 1.31
N ASN A 290 1.72 5.68 2.63
CA ASN A 290 1.12 6.57 3.62
C ASN A 290 2.16 7.09 4.60
N LEU A 291 2.29 8.40 4.68
CA LEU A 291 3.25 9.12 5.51
C LEU A 291 2.55 9.79 6.67
N TYR A 292 3.17 9.74 7.86
CA TYR A 292 2.60 10.31 9.07
C TYR A 292 3.66 11.14 9.81
N ILE A 293 3.34 12.40 10.11
CA ILE A 293 4.23 13.31 10.82
C ILE A 293 3.63 13.64 12.18
N ASN A 294 4.40 13.41 13.24
CA ASN A 294 4.07 13.73 14.62
C ASN A 294 2.74 13.12 15.10
N ARG A 295 2.40 11.94 14.60
CA ARG A 295 1.21 11.18 14.97
C ARG A 295 1.45 9.67 14.86
N GLY A 296 0.48 8.87 15.30
CA GLY A 296 0.49 7.43 15.06
C GLY A 296 0.39 7.09 13.57
N ILE A 297 0.97 5.95 13.17
CA ILE A 297 1.02 5.50 11.77
C ILE A 297 -0.12 4.54 11.38
N THR A 298 -1.10 4.38 12.25
CA THR A 298 -2.28 3.52 12.05
C THR A 298 -3.56 4.35 11.97
N GLY A 299 -4.64 3.74 11.50
CA GLY A 299 -5.97 4.34 11.56
C GLY A 299 -6.22 5.38 10.47
N ALA A 300 -5.86 5.05 9.22
CA ALA A 300 -6.28 5.83 8.07
C ALA A 300 -7.80 5.99 8.03
N ILE A 301 -8.27 7.20 7.80
CA ILE A 301 -9.70 7.54 7.81
C ILE A 301 -10.13 7.92 6.41
N VAL A 302 -11.27 7.39 5.97
CA VAL A 302 -11.90 7.72 4.69
C VAL A 302 -12.07 9.23 4.55
N ASN A 303 -11.81 9.75 3.36
CA ASN A 303 -11.77 11.18 3.02
C ASN A 303 -10.69 12.01 3.74
N ARG A 304 -9.68 11.36 4.36
CA ARG A 304 -8.52 12.05 4.95
C ARG A 304 -7.21 11.46 4.46
N GLN A 305 -7.06 10.15 4.56
CA GLN A 305 -5.86 9.45 4.14
C GLN A 305 -6.25 8.30 3.20
N PRO A 306 -6.35 8.54 1.87
CA PRO A 306 -6.42 7.43 0.92
C PRO A 306 -5.29 6.43 1.20
N PHE A 307 -5.66 5.16 1.33
CA PHE A 307 -4.77 4.14 1.89
C PHE A 307 -4.33 3.14 0.85
N GLY A 308 -3.04 2.88 0.79
CA GLY A 308 -2.43 1.91 -0.09
C GLY A 308 -0.90 2.00 -0.08
N GLY A 309 -0.25 0.87 -0.37
CA GLY A 309 1.18 0.71 -0.26
C GLY A 309 1.95 0.97 -1.56
N MET A 310 3.26 0.80 -1.43
CA MET A 310 4.25 0.71 -2.51
C MET A 310 5.04 -0.58 -2.33
N LYS A 311 5.87 -0.97 -3.28
CA LYS A 311 6.67 -2.21 -3.26
C LYS A 311 5.77 -3.43 -3.03
N LEU A 312 6.22 -4.42 -2.23
CA LEU A 312 5.44 -5.63 -1.92
C LEU A 312 4.20 -5.38 -1.03
N SER A 313 3.94 -4.13 -0.62
CA SER A 313 2.69 -3.78 0.07
C SER A 313 1.50 -3.56 -0.86
N ALA A 314 1.71 -3.56 -2.17
CA ALA A 314 0.66 -3.44 -3.18
C ALA A 314 0.97 -4.25 -4.43
N PHE A 315 -0.07 -4.82 -5.05
CA PHE A 315 -0.01 -5.47 -6.37
C PHE A 315 -1.05 -4.83 -7.29
N GLY A 316 -0.73 -4.71 -8.58
CA GLY A 316 -1.58 -4.07 -9.56
C GLY A 316 -1.27 -2.57 -9.73
N PRO A 317 -2.25 -1.74 -10.11
CA PRO A 317 -2.02 -0.34 -10.45
C PRO A 317 -1.57 0.54 -9.29
N GLY A 318 -1.74 0.09 -8.03
CA GLY A 318 -1.34 0.85 -6.84
C GLY A 318 -2.19 2.08 -6.55
N LEU A 319 -3.42 2.14 -7.07
CA LEU A 319 -4.38 3.20 -6.79
C LEU A 319 -4.98 3.00 -5.40
N LYS A 320 -4.95 4.06 -4.58
CA LYS A 320 -5.27 3.98 -3.16
C LYS A 320 -6.76 3.84 -2.87
N ALA A 321 -7.12 2.92 -1.98
CA ALA A 321 -8.48 2.78 -1.47
C ALA A 321 -8.95 4.10 -0.82
N GLY A 322 -10.16 4.55 -1.20
CA GLY A 322 -10.70 5.85 -0.79
C GLY A 322 -10.07 7.06 -1.50
N GLY A 323 -9.19 6.83 -2.48
CA GLY A 323 -8.59 7.88 -3.31
C GLY A 323 -9.40 8.21 -4.55
N PRO A 324 -9.08 9.35 -5.20
CA PRO A 324 -9.87 9.86 -6.33
C PRO A 324 -9.80 8.98 -7.59
N ASN A 325 -8.83 8.08 -7.68
CA ASN A 325 -8.62 7.22 -8.84
C ASN A 325 -9.02 5.75 -8.58
N TYR A 326 -9.41 5.40 -7.36
CA TYR A 326 -9.59 4.00 -6.97
C TYR A 326 -10.57 3.23 -7.85
N CYS A 327 -11.69 3.86 -8.24
CA CYS A 327 -12.70 3.22 -9.10
C CYS A 327 -12.24 2.98 -10.55
N LEU A 328 -11.23 3.73 -11.05
CA LEU A 328 -10.77 3.58 -12.43
C LEU A 328 -10.24 2.17 -12.73
N GLN A 329 -9.64 1.52 -11.75
CA GLN A 329 -9.08 0.17 -11.91
C GLN A 329 -10.17 -0.92 -12.17
N PHE A 330 -11.43 -0.64 -11.86
CA PHE A 330 -12.55 -1.55 -12.05
C PHE A 330 -13.36 -1.24 -13.32
N MET A 331 -12.87 -0.33 -14.15
CA MET A 331 -13.50 0.11 -15.37
C MET A 331 -12.59 -0.14 -16.58
N GLU A 332 -13.19 -0.40 -17.72
CA GLU A 332 -12.51 -0.32 -19.00
C GLU A 332 -12.71 1.09 -19.58
N VAL A 333 -11.63 1.66 -20.04
CA VAL A 333 -11.62 3.01 -20.61
C VAL A 333 -11.12 2.94 -22.03
N THR A 334 -11.92 3.50 -22.95
CA THR A 334 -11.56 3.65 -24.35
C THR A 334 -12.04 5.00 -24.84
N ASP A 335 -11.38 5.58 -25.79
CA ASP A 335 -11.88 6.75 -26.50
C ASP A 335 -13.13 6.39 -27.31
N LYS A 336 -14.00 7.37 -27.48
CA LYS A 336 -15.13 7.21 -28.40
C LYS A 336 -14.63 7.27 -29.84
N THR A 337 -15.27 6.52 -30.73
CA THR A 337 -15.01 6.62 -32.17
C THR A 337 -15.20 8.08 -32.62
N GLY A 338 -14.22 8.61 -33.33
CA GLY A 338 -14.24 10.01 -33.79
C GLY A 338 -13.86 11.03 -32.73
N THR A 339 -13.18 10.63 -31.64
CA THR A 339 -12.61 11.58 -30.66
C THR A 339 -11.68 12.55 -31.38
N THR A 340 -11.95 13.86 -31.21
CA THR A 340 -11.16 14.97 -31.76
C THR A 340 -10.35 15.71 -30.68
N THR A 341 -10.32 15.17 -29.46
CA THR A 341 -9.60 15.78 -28.34
C THR A 341 -8.09 15.79 -28.65
N ASP A 342 -7.49 16.96 -28.60
CA ASP A 342 -6.02 17.09 -28.68
C ASP A 342 -5.38 16.55 -27.40
N TYR A 343 -4.83 15.35 -27.49
CA TYR A 343 -4.18 14.71 -26.34
C TYR A 343 -2.99 15.48 -25.80
N LYS A 344 -2.25 16.21 -26.66
CA LYS A 344 -1.10 17.02 -26.25
C LYS A 344 -1.53 18.13 -25.29
N LYS A 345 -2.60 18.83 -25.65
CA LYS A 345 -3.23 19.84 -24.80
C LYS A 345 -3.84 19.22 -23.55
N SER A 346 -4.61 18.14 -23.71
CA SER A 346 -5.28 17.45 -22.61
C SER A 346 -4.29 16.96 -21.54
N TYR A 347 -3.16 16.36 -21.92
CA TYR A 347 -2.16 15.87 -20.97
C TYR A 347 -1.54 17.01 -20.18
N ALA A 348 -1.15 18.10 -20.84
CA ALA A 348 -0.57 19.28 -20.18
C ALA A 348 -1.57 19.92 -19.20
N GLU A 349 -2.82 20.15 -19.63
CA GLU A 349 -3.86 20.77 -18.79
C GLU A 349 -4.20 19.92 -17.56
N TRP A 350 -4.38 18.60 -17.75
CA TRP A 350 -4.68 17.72 -16.64
C TRP A 350 -3.51 17.54 -15.67
N TYR A 351 -2.27 17.53 -16.19
CA TYR A 351 -1.08 17.50 -15.34
C TYR A 351 -1.07 18.71 -14.41
N GLU A 352 -1.18 19.93 -14.94
CA GLU A 352 -1.19 21.16 -14.14
C GLU A 352 -2.37 21.20 -13.14
N LYS A 353 -3.56 20.78 -13.59
CA LYS A 353 -4.77 20.84 -12.78
C LYS A 353 -4.80 19.81 -11.66
N GLU A 354 -4.29 18.59 -11.91
CA GLU A 354 -4.54 17.43 -11.04
C GLU A 354 -3.28 16.80 -10.44
N PHE A 355 -2.20 16.70 -11.21
CA PHE A 355 -1.10 15.81 -10.88
C PHE A 355 0.15 16.51 -10.36
N ARG A 356 0.40 17.75 -10.80
CA ARG A 356 1.63 18.48 -10.47
C ARG A 356 1.73 18.87 -9.01
N HIS A 357 0.64 19.33 -8.42
CA HIS A 357 0.63 19.91 -7.09
C HIS A 357 0.00 18.98 -6.06
N ALA A 358 0.61 18.89 -4.90
CA ALA A 358 0.02 18.27 -3.74
C ALA A 358 -1.25 19.03 -3.31
N ARG A 359 -2.24 18.32 -2.80
CA ARG A 359 -3.54 18.89 -2.44
C ARG A 359 -3.95 18.54 -1.03
N ASN A 360 -4.51 19.49 -0.32
CA ASN A 360 -5.24 19.19 0.92
C ASN A 360 -6.49 18.37 0.58
N ILE A 361 -6.67 17.28 1.32
CA ILE A 361 -7.89 16.49 1.26
C ILE A 361 -8.92 17.13 2.19
N GLN A 362 -10.11 17.33 1.67
CA GLN A 362 -11.24 17.82 2.47
C GLN A 362 -11.97 16.66 3.17
N PRO A 363 -12.55 16.85 4.36
CA PRO A 363 -12.62 18.10 5.14
C PRO A 363 -11.32 18.39 5.88
N ASN A 364 -10.99 19.68 6.00
CA ASN A 364 -9.88 20.13 6.84
C ASN A 364 -10.25 19.98 8.32
N ILE A 365 -9.35 19.41 9.10
CA ILE A 365 -9.48 19.28 10.54
C ILE A 365 -8.43 20.18 11.17
N ARG A 366 -8.87 21.00 12.13
CA ARG A 366 -7.96 21.87 12.87
C ARG A 366 -6.93 21.03 13.64
N GLY A 367 -5.64 21.33 13.44
CA GLY A 367 -4.54 20.61 14.06
C GLY A 367 -4.03 19.42 13.26
N GLU A 368 -4.73 19.03 12.18
CA GLU A 368 -4.32 17.95 11.30
C GLU A 368 -4.35 18.42 9.84
N GLN A 369 -3.26 18.21 9.12
CA GLN A 369 -3.18 18.46 7.68
C GLN A 369 -3.10 17.13 6.95
N ASN A 370 -3.98 16.92 5.97
CA ASN A 370 -3.99 15.74 5.13
C ASN A 370 -3.74 16.14 3.68
N VAL A 371 -2.64 15.65 3.13
CA VAL A 371 -2.18 15.98 1.78
C VAL A 371 -2.16 14.72 0.92
N PHE A 372 -2.61 14.86 -0.31
CA PHE A 372 -2.50 13.83 -1.33
C PHE A 372 -1.67 14.33 -2.50
N ARG A 373 -0.71 13.52 -2.95
CA ARG A 373 0.15 13.87 -4.07
C ARG A 373 0.42 12.69 -4.98
N TYR A 374 0.87 13.02 -6.17
CA TYR A 374 1.33 12.07 -7.17
C TYR A 374 2.84 12.16 -7.34
N LEU A 375 3.48 11.02 -7.49
CA LEU A 375 4.92 10.91 -7.70
C LEU A 375 5.18 10.18 -9.01
N PRO A 376 6.17 10.58 -9.80
CA PRO A 376 6.61 9.80 -10.95
C PRO A 376 7.18 8.45 -10.50
N LEU A 377 7.24 7.49 -11.41
CA LEU A 377 7.95 6.22 -11.20
C LEU A 377 9.46 6.50 -11.29
N LYS A 378 10.18 6.41 -10.17
CA LYS A 378 11.60 6.80 -10.11
C LYS A 378 12.50 5.88 -10.93
N ASP A 379 12.29 4.55 -10.82
CA ASP A 379 13.03 3.54 -11.56
C ASP A 379 12.45 3.35 -12.98
N GLY A 380 11.45 4.16 -13.33
CA GLY A 380 10.88 4.27 -14.65
C GLY A 380 9.91 3.15 -15.01
N MET A 381 9.53 3.17 -16.28
CA MET A 381 8.59 2.25 -16.91
C MET A 381 9.19 1.70 -18.19
N ALA A 382 8.95 0.42 -18.48
CA ALA A 382 9.20 -0.13 -19.80
C ALA A 382 7.92 -0.17 -20.65
N LEU A 383 7.97 0.36 -21.87
CA LEU A 383 6.98 0.13 -22.91
C LEU A 383 7.47 -1.02 -23.81
N ARG A 384 6.81 -2.19 -23.72
CA ARG A 384 7.11 -3.32 -24.61
C ARG A 384 6.14 -3.33 -25.78
N LEU A 385 6.66 -3.32 -27.01
CA LEU A 385 5.93 -3.33 -28.28
C LEU A 385 5.92 -4.72 -28.90
N PHE A 386 4.83 -5.05 -29.63
CA PHE A 386 4.59 -6.36 -30.23
C PHE A 386 4.21 -6.33 -31.73
N GLY A 387 4.11 -5.13 -32.35
CA GLY A 387 3.97 -4.94 -33.80
C GLY A 387 2.60 -4.52 -34.30
N ASP A 388 1.57 -4.48 -33.44
CA ASP A 388 0.21 -4.02 -33.79
C ASP A 388 -0.06 -2.56 -33.33
N GLU A 389 0.92 -1.92 -32.70
CA GLU A 389 0.81 -0.55 -32.23
C GLU A 389 0.99 0.48 -33.37
N THR A 390 0.27 1.59 -33.29
CA THR A 390 0.47 2.71 -34.20
C THR A 390 1.53 3.68 -33.67
N ALA A 391 2.19 4.44 -34.56
CA ALA A 391 3.13 5.45 -34.16
C ALA A 391 2.50 6.52 -33.25
N GLU A 392 1.24 6.89 -33.50
CA GLU A 392 0.49 7.84 -32.64
C GLU A 392 0.28 7.29 -31.22
N GLN A 393 -0.09 6.01 -31.06
CA GLN A 393 -0.22 5.41 -29.75
C GLN A 393 1.08 5.41 -28.95
N VAL A 394 2.20 5.13 -29.62
CA VAL A 394 3.52 5.18 -28.98
C VAL A 394 3.88 6.64 -28.61
N GLU A 395 3.60 7.62 -29.49
CA GLU A 395 3.80 9.05 -29.20
C GLU A 395 2.99 9.49 -27.97
N MET A 396 1.72 9.07 -27.85
CA MET A 396 0.86 9.34 -26.69
C MET A 396 1.49 8.83 -25.40
N VAL A 397 2.00 7.59 -25.37
CA VAL A 397 2.69 7.01 -24.21
C VAL A 397 3.95 7.77 -23.85
N MET A 398 4.78 8.09 -24.86
CA MET A 398 6.01 8.88 -24.66
C MET A 398 5.70 10.26 -24.08
N LEU A 399 4.70 10.93 -24.62
CA LEU A 399 4.27 12.25 -24.15
C LEU A 399 3.73 12.19 -22.71
N ALA A 400 2.90 11.20 -22.39
CA ALA A 400 2.35 11.01 -21.04
C ALA A 400 3.46 10.79 -20.01
N ALA A 401 4.39 9.88 -20.28
CA ALA A 401 5.55 9.63 -19.42
C ALA A 401 6.40 10.89 -19.21
N LYS A 402 6.70 11.61 -20.30
CA LYS A 402 7.44 12.88 -20.26
C LYS A 402 6.70 13.94 -19.43
N THR A 403 5.40 14.05 -19.60
CA THR A 403 4.57 15.08 -18.92
C THR A 403 4.63 14.92 -17.39
N VAL A 404 4.62 13.69 -16.88
CA VAL A 404 4.69 13.43 -15.42
C VAL A 404 6.12 13.27 -14.91
N GLY A 405 7.12 13.20 -15.79
CA GLY A 405 8.52 13.03 -15.42
C GLY A 405 8.92 11.59 -15.10
N THR A 406 8.19 10.60 -15.61
CA THR A 406 8.53 9.17 -15.46
C THR A 406 9.51 8.77 -16.57
N PRO A 407 10.72 8.23 -16.25
CA PRO A 407 11.62 7.66 -17.24
C PRO A 407 10.94 6.54 -18.03
N LEU A 408 11.09 6.54 -19.35
CA LEU A 408 10.50 5.54 -20.22
C LEU A 408 11.56 4.85 -21.07
N THR A 409 11.63 3.53 -20.99
CA THR A 409 12.42 2.69 -21.89
C THR A 409 11.47 1.98 -22.86
N ILE A 410 11.71 2.14 -24.16
CA ILE A 410 10.95 1.42 -25.20
C ILE A 410 11.74 0.18 -25.60
N SER A 411 11.09 -0.98 -25.59
CA SER A 411 11.66 -2.27 -25.95
C SER A 411 10.82 -2.93 -27.06
N ALA A 412 11.49 -3.49 -28.07
CA ALA A 412 10.87 -4.18 -29.19
C ALA A 412 11.79 -5.23 -29.79
N ASP A 413 11.22 -6.21 -30.49
CA ASP A 413 11.98 -7.15 -31.31
C ASP A 413 12.69 -6.43 -32.47
N SER A 414 13.78 -7.02 -32.98
CA SER A 414 14.66 -6.39 -33.99
C SER A 414 14.00 -6.13 -35.35
N ASP A 415 12.87 -6.76 -35.63
CA ASP A 415 12.07 -6.64 -36.85
C ASP A 415 10.81 -5.78 -36.70
N HIS A 416 10.64 -5.12 -35.54
CA HIS A 416 9.44 -4.33 -35.27
C HIS A 416 9.30 -3.16 -36.28
N PRO A 417 8.10 -2.96 -36.88
CA PRO A 417 7.91 -2.02 -37.99
C PRO A 417 8.18 -0.54 -37.63
N LEU A 418 8.03 -0.16 -36.37
CA LEU A 418 8.23 1.24 -35.93
C LEU A 418 9.67 1.58 -35.56
N LEU A 419 10.63 0.65 -35.64
CA LEU A 419 12.03 0.89 -35.23
C LEU A 419 12.72 2.04 -35.94
N SER A 420 12.35 2.29 -37.20
CA SER A 420 12.93 3.39 -37.99
C SER A 420 12.36 4.77 -37.66
N THR A 421 11.22 4.80 -36.98
CA THR A 421 10.48 6.04 -36.71
C THR A 421 10.54 6.45 -35.24
N LEU A 422 10.92 5.54 -34.33
CA LEU A 422 10.98 5.79 -32.91
C LEU A 422 12.40 6.11 -32.43
N PRO A 423 12.55 7.08 -31.52
CA PRO A 423 13.85 7.37 -30.92
C PRO A 423 14.23 6.30 -29.89
N ALA A 424 15.50 5.91 -29.86
CA ALA A 424 16.11 5.14 -28.77
C ALA A 424 15.35 3.87 -28.32
N VAL A 425 14.97 3.01 -29.25
CA VAL A 425 14.35 1.71 -28.93
C VAL A 425 15.42 0.67 -28.58
N LYS A 426 15.30 0.02 -27.44
CA LYS A 426 16.10 -1.14 -27.06
C LYS A 426 15.63 -2.34 -27.87
N LYS A 427 16.49 -2.82 -28.76
CA LYS A 427 16.20 -4.00 -29.57
C LYS A 427 16.59 -5.24 -28.78
N GLU A 428 15.61 -6.01 -28.39
CA GLU A 428 15.79 -7.24 -27.63
C GLU A 428 14.58 -8.17 -27.82
N SER A 429 14.81 -9.47 -27.75
CA SER A 429 13.74 -10.46 -27.78
C SER A 429 12.86 -10.39 -26.53
N LEU A 430 11.65 -10.95 -26.60
CA LEU A 430 10.77 -11.03 -25.42
C LEU A 430 11.44 -11.83 -24.28
N GLU A 431 12.21 -12.88 -24.61
CA GLU A 431 12.92 -13.67 -23.59
C GLU A 431 13.98 -12.84 -22.87
N GLU A 432 14.76 -12.03 -23.59
CA GLU A 432 15.75 -11.12 -23.02
C GLU A 432 15.07 -10.06 -22.16
N PHE A 433 14.01 -9.45 -22.63
CA PHE A 433 13.22 -8.47 -21.89
C PHE A 433 12.70 -9.05 -20.55
N CYS A 434 12.19 -10.28 -20.55
CA CYS A 434 11.70 -10.95 -19.34
C CYS A 434 12.77 -11.20 -18.28
N LYS A 435 14.07 -11.16 -18.62
CA LYS A 435 15.16 -11.37 -17.64
C LYS A 435 15.45 -10.15 -16.77
N HIS A 436 15.01 -8.95 -17.17
CA HIS A 436 15.31 -7.71 -16.45
C HIS A 436 14.09 -6.84 -16.12
N LEU A 437 12.90 -7.45 -15.96
CA LEU A 437 11.66 -6.73 -15.61
C LEU A 437 11.80 -5.90 -14.32
N LYS A 438 12.62 -6.36 -13.37
CA LYS A 438 12.84 -5.70 -12.07
C LYS A 438 13.68 -4.41 -12.15
N ASP A 439 14.23 -4.09 -13.33
CA ASP A 439 14.90 -2.81 -13.56
C ASP A 439 13.89 -1.66 -13.66
N PHE A 440 12.59 -1.97 -13.70
CA PHE A 440 11.49 -1.03 -13.83
C PHE A 440 10.50 -1.16 -12.67
N GLU A 441 9.75 -0.10 -12.42
CA GLU A 441 8.66 -0.14 -11.45
C GLU A 441 7.34 -0.65 -12.06
N ARG A 442 7.19 -0.57 -13.38
CA ARG A 442 5.97 -0.94 -14.10
C ARG A 442 6.26 -1.28 -15.55
N ILE A 443 5.54 -2.25 -16.06
CA ILE A 443 5.53 -2.57 -17.48
C ILE A 443 4.29 -1.97 -18.12
N ARG A 444 4.45 -1.32 -19.27
CA ARG A 444 3.36 -0.81 -20.10
C ARG A 444 3.31 -1.62 -21.39
N THR A 445 2.13 -2.03 -21.83
CA THR A 445 1.89 -2.53 -23.17
C THR A 445 0.57 -2.02 -23.68
N ILE A 446 0.55 -1.65 -24.95
CA ILE A 446 -0.62 -1.07 -25.64
C ILE A 446 -1.11 -2.00 -26.76
N SER A 447 -0.42 -3.11 -26.97
CA SER A 447 -0.80 -4.18 -27.90
C SER A 447 -2.07 -4.89 -27.44
N SER A 448 -2.89 -5.30 -28.42
CA SER A 448 -4.02 -6.22 -28.20
C SER A 448 -3.57 -7.68 -28.09
N HIS A 449 -2.34 -8.01 -28.57
CA HIS A 449 -1.81 -9.37 -28.70
C HIS A 449 -0.56 -9.59 -27.85
N VAL A 450 -0.69 -9.43 -26.54
CA VAL A 450 0.42 -9.65 -25.61
C VAL A 450 0.59 -11.15 -25.32
N PRO A 451 1.78 -11.74 -25.53
CA PRO A 451 2.03 -13.16 -25.23
C PRO A 451 1.89 -13.50 -23.74
N ASP A 452 1.42 -14.73 -23.45
CA ASP A 452 1.31 -15.25 -22.07
C ASP A 452 2.64 -15.26 -21.34
N THR A 453 3.74 -15.48 -22.08
CA THR A 453 5.10 -15.47 -21.53
C THR A 453 5.41 -14.21 -20.73
N LEU A 454 4.98 -13.03 -21.22
CA LEU A 454 5.19 -11.78 -20.48
C LEU A 454 4.40 -11.74 -19.17
N PHE A 455 3.14 -12.17 -19.18
CA PHE A 455 2.31 -12.19 -17.97
C PHE A 455 2.85 -13.17 -16.93
N VAL A 456 3.30 -14.34 -17.37
CA VAL A 456 3.93 -15.34 -16.48
C VAL A 456 5.22 -14.79 -15.87
N ALA A 457 6.10 -14.21 -16.69
CA ALA A 457 7.35 -13.62 -16.21
C ALA A 457 7.09 -12.45 -15.25
N ALA A 458 6.13 -11.58 -15.55
CA ALA A 458 5.76 -10.47 -14.70
C ALA A 458 5.20 -10.94 -13.33
N ALA A 459 4.33 -11.96 -13.34
CA ALA A 459 3.80 -12.55 -12.11
C ALA A 459 4.89 -13.22 -11.24
N GLN A 460 5.91 -13.83 -11.86
CA GLN A 460 7.07 -14.38 -11.15
C GLN A 460 7.97 -13.28 -10.56
N ALA A 461 8.05 -12.15 -11.26
CA ALA A 461 8.84 -10.98 -10.83
C ALA A 461 8.08 -10.06 -9.86
N ASP A 462 6.82 -10.35 -9.53
CA ASP A 462 5.90 -9.48 -8.77
C ASP A 462 5.67 -8.12 -9.44
N MET A 463 5.69 -8.08 -10.78
CA MET A 463 5.57 -6.87 -11.60
C MET A 463 4.17 -6.66 -12.14
N PHE A 464 3.70 -5.42 -12.14
CA PHE A 464 2.43 -5.04 -12.74
C PHE A 464 2.58 -4.66 -14.21
N ILE A 465 1.72 -5.22 -15.05
CA ILE A 465 1.57 -4.85 -16.46
C ILE A 465 0.36 -3.94 -16.61
N ALA A 466 0.58 -2.70 -16.98
CA ALA A 466 -0.47 -1.77 -17.38
C ALA A 466 -0.84 -2.02 -18.85
N GLN A 467 -1.75 -2.98 -19.09
CA GLN A 467 -2.24 -3.29 -20.44
C GLN A 467 -3.51 -2.48 -20.73
N ALA A 468 -3.40 -1.45 -21.53
CA ALA A 468 -4.53 -0.68 -22.06
C ALA A 468 -4.08 0.15 -23.27
N ALA A 469 -4.94 0.36 -24.25
CA ALA A 469 -4.69 1.36 -25.28
C ALA A 469 -4.60 2.75 -24.64
N PRO A 470 -3.72 3.65 -25.11
CA PRO A 470 -3.65 5.01 -24.60
C PRO A 470 -4.91 5.78 -24.97
N VAL A 471 -5.32 6.70 -24.10
CA VAL A 471 -6.52 7.53 -24.31
C VAL A 471 -6.18 9.01 -24.37
N HIS A 472 -6.94 9.77 -25.15
CA HIS A 472 -6.74 11.21 -25.35
C HIS A 472 -7.02 12.03 -24.07
N ASN A 473 -7.73 11.47 -23.10
CA ASN A 473 -8.05 12.15 -21.86
C ASN A 473 -6.87 12.03 -20.86
N GLY A 474 -6.15 13.13 -20.65
CA GLY A 474 -5.01 13.17 -19.72
C GLY A 474 -5.35 12.84 -18.28
N ARG A 475 -6.60 13.14 -17.80
CA ARG A 475 -7.02 12.79 -16.45
C ARG A 475 -6.95 11.28 -16.18
N ILE A 476 -7.08 10.48 -17.23
CA ILE A 476 -7.07 9.01 -17.14
C ILE A 476 -5.69 8.48 -17.53
N GLU A 477 -5.18 8.87 -18.70
CA GLU A 477 -3.92 8.34 -19.21
C GLU A 477 -2.75 8.55 -18.24
N LEU A 478 -2.63 9.73 -17.65
CA LEU A 478 -1.52 10.05 -16.75
C LEU A 478 -1.49 9.18 -15.49
N THR A 479 -2.59 8.53 -15.10
CA THR A 479 -2.62 7.62 -13.94
C THR A 479 -1.76 6.38 -14.13
N HIS A 480 -1.43 6.01 -15.36
CA HIS A 480 -0.57 4.88 -15.65
C HIS A 480 0.90 5.13 -15.31
N TYR A 481 1.32 6.40 -15.15
CA TYR A 481 2.72 6.81 -15.05
C TYR A 481 3.09 7.38 -13.68
N ILE A 482 2.19 7.26 -12.70
CA ILE A 482 2.37 7.86 -11.36
C ILE A 482 2.17 6.83 -10.25
N LYS A 483 2.63 7.20 -9.07
CA LYS A 483 2.27 6.60 -7.77
C LYS A 483 1.52 7.63 -6.93
N GLU A 484 0.58 7.13 -6.13
CA GLU A 484 -0.18 7.93 -5.17
C GLU A 484 0.48 7.89 -3.79
N GLN A 485 0.53 9.04 -3.12
CA GLN A 485 1.04 9.13 -1.76
C GLN A 485 0.15 10.03 -0.91
N SER A 486 -0.21 9.55 0.28
CA SER A 486 -0.94 10.32 1.30
C SER A 486 0.00 10.75 2.42
N ILE A 487 -0.11 11.98 2.88
CA ILE A 487 0.67 12.53 3.98
C ILE A 487 -0.30 13.09 5.01
N SER A 488 -0.17 12.68 6.27
CA SER A 488 -0.94 13.22 7.38
C SER A 488 0.00 13.80 8.43
N ASN A 489 -0.15 15.07 8.70
CA ASN A 489 0.66 15.81 9.66
C ASN A 489 -0.21 16.32 10.80
N GLU A 490 0.11 15.94 12.04
CA GLU A 490 -0.48 16.54 13.24
C GLU A 490 0.43 17.67 13.70
N TYR A 491 0.00 18.91 13.41
CA TYR A 491 0.77 20.11 13.72
C TYR A 491 0.33 20.81 15.02
N HIS A 492 -0.81 20.41 15.59
CA HIS A 492 -1.29 20.94 16.84
C HIS A 492 -0.49 20.40 18.03
N ARG A 493 -0.10 21.28 18.97
CA ARG A 493 0.64 20.94 20.19
C ARG A 493 0.13 21.72 21.38
N TYR A 494 -0.16 21.02 22.47
CA TYR A 494 -0.42 21.58 23.80
C TYR A 494 -1.41 22.76 23.83
N GLY A 495 -2.43 22.77 22.99
CA GLY A 495 -3.41 23.85 22.90
C GLY A 495 -2.96 25.07 22.08
N SER A 496 -1.71 25.14 21.62
CA SER A 496 -1.23 26.22 20.76
C SER A 496 -1.88 26.15 19.40
N GLN A 497 -2.30 27.30 18.87
CA GLN A 497 -2.71 27.42 17.47
C GLN A 497 -1.46 27.71 16.64
N ILE A 498 -0.94 26.69 16.01
CA ILE A 498 0.13 26.82 15.04
C ILE A 498 -0.54 27.04 13.66
N GLU A 499 0.09 27.85 12.80
CA GLU A 499 -0.35 28.02 11.42
C GLU A 499 -0.33 26.67 10.68
N VAL A 500 -1.27 26.50 9.74
CA VAL A 500 -1.32 25.31 8.91
C VAL A 500 -0.04 25.25 8.08
N PRO A 501 0.73 24.14 8.12
CA PRO A 501 1.94 24.04 7.33
C PRO A 501 1.65 24.23 5.83
N GLU A 502 2.56 24.89 5.12
CA GLU A 502 2.45 25.05 3.67
C GLU A 502 2.48 23.68 2.95
N ILE A 503 1.75 23.59 1.87
CA ILE A 503 1.78 22.42 0.98
C ILE A 503 2.86 22.69 -0.06
N GLU A 504 3.88 21.86 -0.05
CA GLU A 504 4.97 21.89 -1.04
C GLU A 504 4.70 20.97 -2.23
#